data_c470d963252478e17a44d53cb89e6c00
#
_entry.id   c470d963252478e17a44d53cb89e6c00
#
_cell.length_a   1.000
_cell.length_b   1.000
_cell.length_c   1.000
_cell.angle_alpha   90.00
_cell.angle_beta   90.00
_cell.angle_gamma   90.00
#
_symmetry.space_group_name_H-M   'P 1'
#
loop_
_entity.id
_entity.type
_entity.pdbx_description
1 polymer ?
#
loop_
_entity_poly.entity_id
_entity_poly.type
_entity_poly.pdbx_seq_one_letter_code
_entity_poly.pdbx_strand_id
1 'polypeptide(L)'
;MHTAMHNMATDWDDYSRSFQSVMPSQMLRLNQEVASHMRGHVVDFGCGGGKIIPFVLEQPLVTSYAGIDAALEMVRRARWMGEQFPEKPSRIVHGRIEEVVVEKADSALSINSYYNWPDTRLVLEKIGQLLKPGGIFVLATISARLDMKALLQAAQKECVAHPHWAEFREHNLRICESTSIRLLELDELIREVQAAGFSVDEAHQHLYEGGLSLLVLRKSQHRG
;
A
#
# COMPACT_ATOMS: atom_id res chain seq x y z
N MET A 1 10.74 15.88 16.48
CA MET A 1 10.41 15.08 15.28
C MET A 1 10.37 13.57 15.52
N HIS A 2 11.22 12.98 16.40
CA HIS A 2 11.22 11.53 16.68
C HIS A 2 9.94 11.00 17.37
N THR A 3 9.27 11.80 18.18
CA THR A 3 8.14 11.38 19.02
C THR A 3 6.85 11.08 18.22
N ALA A 4 6.55 11.85 17.17
CA ALA A 4 5.33 11.66 16.37
C ALA A 4 5.38 10.39 15.51
N MET A 5 6.57 9.98 15.06
CA MET A 5 6.76 8.79 14.23
C MET A 5 6.71 7.48 15.02
N HIS A 6 7.13 7.52 16.30
CA HIS A 6 7.04 6.37 17.19
C HIS A 6 5.58 5.99 17.45
N ASN A 7 4.70 6.99 17.55
CA ASN A 7 3.27 6.78 17.76
C ASN A 7 2.57 6.11 16.56
N MET A 8 2.94 6.43 15.31
CA MET A 8 2.27 5.85 14.13
C MET A 8 2.51 4.35 13.97
N ALA A 9 3.76 3.87 14.11
CA ALA A 9 4.04 2.43 14.02
C ALA A 9 3.32 1.64 15.14
N THR A 10 3.24 2.20 16.35
CA THR A 10 2.52 1.61 17.48
C THR A 10 1.02 1.55 17.22
N ASP A 11 0.42 2.60 16.63
CA ASP A 11 -1.01 2.61 16.27
C ASP A 11 -1.33 1.52 15.24
N TRP A 12 -0.44 1.28 14.27
CA TRP A 12 -0.59 0.20 13.30
C TRP A 12 -0.38 -1.19 13.89
N ASP A 13 0.52 -1.35 14.88
CA ASP A 13 0.68 -2.60 15.61
C ASP A 13 -0.61 -2.99 16.34
N ASP A 14 -1.23 -2.05 17.05
CA ASP A 14 -2.52 -2.27 17.75
C ASP A 14 -3.66 -2.60 16.78
N TYR A 15 -3.68 -1.94 15.62
CA TYR A 15 -4.71 -2.16 14.59
C TYR A 15 -4.52 -3.44 13.77
N SER A 16 -3.34 -4.03 13.80
CA SER A 16 -2.95 -5.12 12.90
C SER A 16 -3.93 -6.30 12.87
N ARG A 17 -4.54 -6.65 14.02
CA ARG A 17 -5.47 -7.78 14.13
C ARG A 17 -6.78 -7.52 13.38
N SER A 18 -7.44 -6.41 13.66
CA SER A 18 -8.71 -6.06 13.04
C SER A 18 -8.53 -5.74 11.56
N PHE A 19 -7.44 -5.04 11.21
CA PHE A 19 -7.09 -4.78 9.81
C PHE A 19 -6.94 -6.08 9.02
N GLN A 20 -6.17 -7.05 9.51
CA GLN A 20 -5.91 -8.29 8.79
C GLN A 20 -7.17 -9.14 8.59
N SER A 21 -8.09 -9.12 9.57
CA SER A 21 -9.24 -10.03 9.59
C SER A 21 -10.41 -9.54 8.72
N VAL A 22 -10.61 -8.22 8.60
CA VAL A 22 -11.75 -7.64 7.88
C VAL A 22 -11.38 -7.31 6.44
N MET A 23 -12.13 -7.84 5.47
CA MET A 23 -11.90 -7.65 4.03
C MET A 23 -13.21 -7.23 3.33
N PRO A 24 -13.58 -5.94 3.34
CA PRO A 24 -14.71 -5.47 2.56
C PRO A 24 -14.49 -5.67 1.05
N SER A 25 -15.57 -5.82 0.29
CA SER A 25 -15.51 -6.09 -1.14
C SER A 25 -14.72 -5.05 -1.95
N GLN A 26 -14.76 -3.79 -1.57
CA GLN A 26 -13.97 -2.75 -2.23
C GLN A 26 -12.46 -2.90 -1.99
N MET A 27 -12.06 -3.36 -0.79
CA MET A 27 -10.65 -3.68 -0.51
C MET A 27 -10.21 -4.93 -1.28
N LEU A 28 -11.07 -5.93 -1.39
CA LEU A 28 -10.83 -7.12 -2.21
C LEU A 28 -10.58 -6.73 -3.68
N ARG A 29 -11.45 -5.91 -4.26
CA ARG A 29 -11.30 -5.42 -5.65
C ARG A 29 -10.00 -4.63 -5.84
N LEU A 30 -9.65 -3.77 -4.90
CA LEU A 30 -8.38 -3.02 -4.94
C LEU A 30 -7.17 -3.96 -4.99
N ASN A 31 -7.14 -4.97 -4.12
CA ASN A 31 -6.04 -5.95 -4.11
C ASN A 31 -5.96 -6.72 -5.43
N GLN A 32 -7.10 -7.15 -6.00
CA GLN A 32 -7.15 -7.83 -7.28
C GLN A 32 -6.66 -6.94 -8.42
N GLU A 33 -7.09 -5.68 -8.46
CA GLU A 33 -6.70 -4.71 -9.49
C GLU A 33 -5.20 -4.42 -9.43
N VAL A 34 -4.66 -4.08 -8.27
CA VAL A 34 -3.22 -3.82 -8.10
C VAL A 34 -2.40 -5.06 -8.47
N ALA A 35 -2.81 -6.24 -7.99
CA ALA A 35 -2.09 -7.48 -8.28
C ALA A 35 -2.05 -7.82 -9.77
N SER A 36 -3.09 -7.46 -10.55
CA SER A 36 -3.13 -7.73 -12.00
C SER A 36 -2.03 -7.04 -12.80
N HIS A 37 -1.43 -5.99 -12.26
CA HIS A 37 -0.29 -5.29 -12.87
C HIS A 37 1.07 -5.94 -12.52
N MET A 38 1.12 -6.86 -11.54
CA MET A 38 2.38 -7.36 -10.99
C MET A 38 2.99 -8.47 -11.84
N ARG A 39 4.35 -8.44 -11.93
CA ARG A 39 5.16 -9.44 -12.64
C ARG A 39 6.59 -9.49 -12.10
N GLY A 40 7.28 -10.60 -12.34
CA GLY A 40 8.68 -10.78 -11.93
C GLY A 40 8.88 -10.72 -10.43
N HIS A 41 9.98 -10.12 -9.98
CA HIS A 41 10.22 -9.81 -8.59
C HIS A 41 9.41 -8.58 -8.19
N VAL A 42 8.50 -8.73 -7.22
CA VAL A 42 7.61 -7.66 -6.74
C VAL A 42 8.12 -7.11 -5.41
N VAL A 43 8.16 -5.77 -5.27
CA VAL A 43 8.45 -5.11 -3.99
C VAL A 43 7.24 -4.27 -3.55
N ASP A 44 6.76 -4.52 -2.32
CA ASP A 44 5.62 -3.82 -1.70
C ASP A 44 6.11 -2.87 -0.61
N PHE A 45 5.87 -1.60 -0.80
CA PHE A 45 6.30 -0.51 0.08
C PHE A 45 5.19 -0.10 1.04
N GLY A 46 5.32 -0.50 2.30
CA GLY A 46 4.29 -0.41 3.32
C GLY A 46 3.30 -1.58 3.20
N CYS A 47 3.84 -2.82 3.24
CA CYS A 47 3.07 -4.03 2.94
C CYS A 47 2.00 -4.37 3.99
N GLY A 48 1.99 -3.68 5.14
CA GLY A 48 1.08 -3.98 6.24
C GLY A 48 1.13 -5.46 6.64
N GLY A 49 -0.01 -6.02 6.98
CA GLY A 49 -0.15 -7.44 7.30
C GLY A 49 -0.15 -8.39 6.09
N GLY A 50 0.21 -7.90 4.89
CA GLY A 50 0.33 -8.73 3.69
C GLY A 50 -0.98 -9.15 3.05
N LYS A 51 -2.06 -8.37 3.20
CA LYS A 51 -3.37 -8.69 2.60
C LYS A 51 -3.32 -8.90 1.08
N ILE A 52 -2.41 -8.21 0.40
CA ILE A 52 -2.25 -8.35 -1.04
C ILE A 52 -1.43 -9.58 -1.44
N ILE A 53 -0.64 -10.17 -0.55
CA ILE A 53 0.29 -11.27 -0.86
C ILE A 53 -0.38 -12.42 -1.63
N PRO A 54 -1.56 -12.95 -1.20
CA PRO A 54 -2.23 -14.00 -1.95
C PRO A 54 -2.48 -13.63 -3.41
N PHE A 55 -3.00 -12.43 -3.64
CA PHE A 55 -3.36 -11.95 -4.99
C PHE A 55 -2.12 -11.76 -5.88
N VAL A 56 -1.02 -11.28 -5.32
CA VAL A 56 0.25 -11.09 -6.04
C VAL A 56 0.90 -12.43 -6.35
N LEU A 57 1.01 -13.32 -5.37
CA LEU A 57 1.67 -14.61 -5.56
C LEU A 57 0.88 -15.58 -6.45
N GLU A 58 -0.43 -15.41 -6.58
CA GLU A 58 -1.26 -16.13 -7.53
C GLU A 58 -1.05 -15.68 -9.00
N GLN A 59 -0.46 -14.48 -9.23
CA GLN A 59 -0.22 -14.00 -10.60
C GLN A 59 0.80 -14.91 -11.31
N PRO A 60 0.50 -15.41 -12.52
CA PRO A 60 1.37 -16.38 -13.22
C PRO A 60 2.78 -15.84 -13.52
N LEU A 61 2.88 -14.53 -13.76
CA LEU A 61 4.14 -13.87 -14.13
C LEU A 61 4.96 -13.40 -12.93
N VAL A 62 4.45 -13.50 -11.71
CA VAL A 62 5.18 -13.15 -10.48
C VAL A 62 6.10 -14.32 -10.11
N THR A 63 7.37 -14.00 -9.83
CA THR A 63 8.39 -14.99 -9.48
C THR A 63 8.75 -14.96 -8.00
N SER A 64 8.64 -13.80 -7.35
CA SER A 64 8.95 -13.62 -5.92
C SER A 64 8.35 -12.32 -5.40
N TYR A 65 8.28 -12.21 -4.07
CA TYR A 65 7.73 -11.04 -3.38
C TYR A 65 8.66 -10.56 -2.27
N ALA A 66 8.83 -9.25 -2.13
CA ALA A 66 9.45 -8.64 -0.96
C ALA A 66 8.52 -7.55 -0.41
N GLY A 67 8.22 -7.59 0.89
CA GLY A 67 7.42 -6.59 1.58
C GLY A 67 8.26 -5.82 2.60
N ILE A 68 7.98 -4.53 2.75
CA ILE A 68 8.64 -3.65 3.73
C ILE A 68 7.56 -2.98 4.56
N ASP A 69 7.67 -3.05 5.89
CA ASP A 69 6.78 -2.31 6.79
C ASP A 69 7.51 -1.89 8.08
N ALA A 70 7.14 -0.75 8.64
CA ALA A 70 7.73 -0.21 9.86
C ALA A 70 7.06 -0.75 11.14
N ALA A 71 5.85 -1.31 11.06
CA ALA A 71 5.10 -1.87 12.17
C ALA A 71 5.43 -3.35 12.35
N LEU A 72 5.93 -3.73 13.53
CA LEU A 72 6.44 -5.08 13.78
C LEU A 72 5.33 -6.15 13.70
N GLU A 73 4.15 -5.86 14.26
CA GLU A 73 3.02 -6.81 14.22
C GLU A 73 2.50 -7.00 12.80
N MET A 74 2.51 -5.95 11.97
CA MET A 74 2.21 -6.06 10.54
C MET A 74 3.21 -6.99 9.84
N VAL A 75 4.51 -6.80 10.07
CA VAL A 75 5.57 -7.66 9.51
C VAL A 75 5.40 -9.13 9.91
N ARG A 76 5.05 -9.41 11.17
CA ARG A 76 4.79 -10.78 11.64
C ARG A 76 3.65 -11.44 10.88
N ARG A 77 2.56 -10.71 10.66
CA ARG A 77 1.40 -11.18 9.89
C ARG A 77 1.72 -11.39 8.42
N ALA A 78 2.44 -10.45 7.81
CA ALA A 78 2.87 -10.56 6.42
C ALA A 78 3.80 -11.76 6.20
N ARG A 79 4.71 -12.05 7.13
CA ARG A 79 5.56 -13.26 7.09
C ARG A 79 4.72 -14.52 7.12
N TRP A 80 3.79 -14.62 8.08
CA TRP A 80 2.88 -15.76 8.16
C TRP A 80 2.07 -15.93 6.86
N MET A 81 1.61 -14.82 6.26
CA MET A 81 0.88 -14.86 5.00
C MET A 81 1.75 -15.36 3.85
N GLY A 82 2.99 -14.89 3.74
CA GLY A 82 3.94 -15.34 2.73
C GLY A 82 4.31 -16.83 2.83
N GLU A 83 4.38 -17.37 4.05
CA GLU A 83 4.65 -18.79 4.32
C GLU A 83 3.54 -19.73 3.79
N GLN A 84 2.33 -19.21 3.54
CA GLN A 84 1.23 -19.98 2.95
C GLN A 84 1.44 -20.26 1.44
N PHE A 85 2.43 -19.63 0.81
CA PHE A 85 2.75 -19.74 -0.62
C PHE A 85 4.19 -20.24 -0.84
N PRO A 86 4.53 -21.47 -0.44
CA PRO A 86 5.91 -21.97 -0.48
C PRO A 86 6.51 -22.08 -1.89
N GLU A 87 5.68 -22.12 -2.91
CA GLU A 87 6.09 -22.21 -4.32
C GLU A 87 6.82 -20.97 -4.81
N LYS A 88 6.56 -19.80 -4.19
CA LYS A 88 7.14 -18.53 -4.59
C LYS A 88 7.81 -17.86 -3.40
N PRO A 89 9.13 -17.58 -3.49
CA PRO A 89 9.86 -16.98 -2.38
C PRO A 89 9.25 -15.64 -1.96
N SER A 90 9.03 -15.48 -0.66
CA SER A 90 8.62 -14.22 -0.06
C SER A 90 9.60 -13.79 1.04
N ARG A 91 9.94 -12.49 1.07
CA ARG A 91 10.82 -11.90 2.10
C ARG A 91 10.17 -10.66 2.68
N ILE A 92 9.88 -10.67 3.98
CA ILE A 92 9.30 -9.52 4.65
C ILE A 92 10.31 -8.86 5.58
N VAL A 93 10.58 -7.58 5.36
CA VAL A 93 11.60 -6.79 6.06
C VAL A 93 10.91 -5.81 7.00
N HIS A 94 11.31 -5.84 8.28
CA HIS A 94 10.91 -4.82 9.25
C HIS A 94 11.85 -3.63 9.13
N GLY A 95 11.31 -2.46 8.84
CA GLY A 95 12.07 -1.22 8.74
C GLY A 95 11.37 -0.15 7.92
N ARG A 96 11.97 1.02 7.88
CA ARG A 96 11.49 2.15 7.09
C ARG A 96 11.92 2.00 5.64
N ILE A 97 11.05 2.41 4.71
CA ILE A 97 11.27 2.25 3.26
C ILE A 97 12.58 2.87 2.82
N GLU A 98 12.90 4.06 3.34
CA GLU A 98 14.11 4.80 2.99
C GLU A 98 15.41 4.18 3.51
N GLU A 99 15.35 3.32 4.55
CA GLU A 99 16.51 2.75 5.24
C GLU A 99 16.84 1.33 4.78
N VAL A 100 15.84 0.57 4.30
CA VAL A 100 16.01 -0.85 3.98
C VAL A 100 16.70 -1.05 2.63
N VAL A 101 17.39 -2.19 2.53
CA VAL A 101 18.00 -2.67 1.29
C VAL A 101 17.25 -3.90 0.80
N VAL A 102 16.70 -3.79 -0.39
CA VAL A 102 16.03 -4.88 -1.12
C VAL A 102 16.56 -4.97 -2.55
N GLU A 103 16.31 -6.09 -3.20
CA GLU A 103 16.68 -6.29 -4.61
C GLU A 103 15.88 -5.38 -5.54
N LYS A 104 16.41 -5.14 -6.74
CA LYS A 104 15.69 -4.36 -7.75
C LYS A 104 14.45 -5.10 -8.25
N ALA A 105 13.34 -4.38 -8.31
CA ALA A 105 12.03 -4.88 -8.65
C ALA A 105 11.75 -4.83 -10.16
N ASP A 106 11.07 -5.86 -10.67
CA ASP A 106 10.40 -5.83 -11.96
C ASP A 106 9.08 -5.06 -11.88
N SER A 107 8.40 -5.20 -10.74
CA SER A 107 7.19 -4.45 -10.37
C SER A 107 7.28 -4.00 -8.92
N ALA A 108 6.71 -2.86 -8.63
CA ALA A 108 6.57 -2.35 -7.27
C ALA A 108 5.12 -1.94 -7.02
N LEU A 109 4.71 -1.99 -5.76
CA LEU A 109 3.40 -1.51 -5.35
C LEU A 109 3.45 -0.80 -3.99
N SER A 110 2.44 0.02 -3.72
CA SER A 110 2.12 0.52 -2.39
C SER A 110 0.62 0.77 -2.31
N ILE A 111 -0.03 0.22 -1.28
CA ILE A 111 -1.46 0.39 -1.05
C ILE A 111 -1.68 1.04 0.32
N ASN A 112 -2.33 2.20 0.32
CA ASN A 112 -2.74 2.92 1.53
C ASN A 112 -1.60 3.15 2.55
N SER A 113 -0.37 3.36 2.05
CA SER A 113 0.81 3.67 2.87
C SER A 113 1.33 5.10 2.63
N TYR A 114 1.11 5.66 1.44
CA TYR A 114 1.64 6.94 0.98
C TYR A 114 1.42 8.09 1.97
N TYR A 115 0.22 8.22 2.53
CA TYR A 115 -0.12 9.29 3.47
C TYR A 115 0.59 9.18 4.83
N ASN A 116 1.27 8.06 5.09
CA ASN A 116 2.11 7.85 6.28
C ASN A 116 3.60 8.13 6.02
N TRP A 117 4.01 8.42 4.77
CA TRP A 117 5.43 8.63 4.46
C TRP A 117 5.89 10.00 4.97
N PRO A 118 6.98 10.05 5.77
CA PRO A 118 7.44 11.30 6.37
C PRO A 118 8.02 12.27 5.35
N ASP A 119 8.65 11.74 4.30
CA ASP A 119 9.17 12.47 3.15
C ASP A 119 8.79 11.69 1.88
N THR A 120 7.66 12.07 1.29
CA THR A 120 7.10 11.41 0.10
C THR A 120 8.06 11.45 -1.07
N ARG A 121 8.79 12.56 -1.25
CA ARG A 121 9.77 12.72 -2.32
C ARG A 121 10.92 11.73 -2.17
N LEU A 122 11.52 11.65 -0.98
CA LEU A 122 12.63 10.73 -0.70
C LEU A 122 12.22 9.27 -0.93
N VAL A 123 11.02 8.89 -0.47
CA VAL A 123 10.50 7.52 -0.66
C VAL A 123 10.24 7.24 -2.14
N LEU A 124 9.63 8.15 -2.88
CA LEU A 124 9.39 7.99 -4.33
C LEU A 124 10.72 7.87 -5.12
N GLU A 125 11.71 8.71 -4.81
CA GLU A 125 13.04 8.63 -5.42
C GLU A 125 13.71 7.27 -5.14
N LYS A 126 13.60 6.77 -3.90
CA LYS A 126 14.09 5.44 -3.51
C LYS A 126 13.40 4.32 -4.30
N ILE A 127 12.07 4.37 -4.43
CA ILE A 127 11.31 3.41 -5.25
C ILE A 127 11.79 3.44 -6.71
N GLY A 128 11.96 4.64 -7.28
CA GLY A 128 12.48 4.79 -8.64
C GLY A 128 13.88 4.22 -8.84
N GLN A 129 14.75 4.28 -7.82
CA GLN A 129 16.08 3.66 -7.85
C GLN A 129 16.04 2.14 -7.79
N LEU A 130 15.03 1.57 -7.12
CA LEU A 130 14.85 0.14 -6.96
C LEU A 130 14.16 -0.52 -8.16
N LEU A 131 13.44 0.24 -8.99
CA LEU A 131 12.87 -0.30 -10.22
C LEU A 131 13.97 -0.62 -11.24
N LYS A 132 13.84 -1.79 -11.85
CA LYS A 132 14.62 -2.16 -13.06
C LYS A 132 14.19 -1.32 -14.26
N PRO A 133 15.01 -1.21 -15.32
CA PRO A 133 14.58 -0.60 -16.58
C PRO A 133 13.29 -1.27 -17.09
N GLY A 134 12.27 -0.45 -17.42
CA GLY A 134 10.95 -0.93 -17.85
C GLY A 134 10.06 -1.48 -16.74
N GLY A 135 10.50 -1.44 -15.49
CA GLY A 135 9.70 -1.78 -14.32
C GLY A 135 8.56 -0.80 -14.10
N ILE A 136 7.51 -1.26 -13.43
CA ILE A 136 6.32 -0.45 -13.10
C ILE A 136 6.18 -0.27 -11.60
N PHE A 137 5.55 0.82 -11.20
CA PHE A 137 5.13 1.06 -9.84
C PHE A 137 3.63 1.38 -9.80
N VAL A 138 2.86 0.61 -9.05
CA VAL A 138 1.44 0.88 -8.81
C VAL A 138 1.27 1.51 -7.43
N LEU A 139 0.80 2.74 -7.42
CA LEU A 139 0.51 3.50 -6.21
C LEU A 139 -1.01 3.63 -6.05
N ALA A 140 -1.54 3.05 -4.98
CA ALA A 140 -2.94 3.21 -4.59
C ALA A 140 -3.02 3.85 -3.20
N THR A 141 -3.74 4.96 -3.08
CA THR A 141 -3.86 5.69 -1.81
C THR A 141 -5.21 6.38 -1.68
N ILE A 142 -5.73 6.45 -0.46
CA ILE A 142 -6.91 7.27 -0.19
C ILE A 142 -6.65 8.73 -0.55
N SER A 143 -7.66 9.40 -1.06
CA SER A 143 -7.58 10.77 -1.56
C SER A 143 -8.33 11.76 -0.67
N ALA A 144 -8.16 13.05 -0.93
CA ALA A 144 -8.90 14.12 -0.25
C ALA A 144 -10.43 14.03 -0.47
N ARG A 145 -10.88 13.27 -1.48
CA ARG A 145 -12.32 13.04 -1.77
C ARG A 145 -12.95 11.91 -0.97
N LEU A 146 -12.16 11.19 -0.15
CA LEU A 146 -12.69 10.05 0.57
C LEU A 146 -13.76 10.45 1.59
N ASP A 147 -14.98 9.95 1.40
CA ASP A 147 -15.99 9.91 2.46
C ASP A 147 -15.89 8.57 3.22
N MET A 148 -15.06 8.55 4.26
CA MET A 148 -14.84 7.35 5.07
C MET A 148 -16.15 6.87 5.73
N LYS A 149 -17.06 7.77 6.09
CA LYS A 149 -18.33 7.39 6.73
C LYS A 149 -19.22 6.66 5.74
N ALA A 150 -19.35 7.16 4.52
CA ALA A 150 -20.10 6.49 3.45
C ALA A 150 -19.48 5.14 3.10
N LEU A 151 -18.14 5.07 2.96
CA LEU A 151 -17.43 3.82 2.69
C LEU A 151 -17.67 2.76 3.78
N LEU A 152 -17.59 3.14 5.05
CA LEU A 152 -17.84 2.23 6.16
C LEU A 152 -19.32 1.82 6.28
N GLN A 153 -20.26 2.69 5.94
CA GLN A 153 -21.69 2.33 5.87
C GLN A 153 -21.94 1.28 4.76
N ALA A 154 -21.30 1.41 3.61
CA ALA A 154 -21.37 0.40 2.56
C ALA A 154 -20.78 -0.93 3.03
N ALA A 155 -19.58 -0.91 3.61
CA ALA A 155 -18.90 -2.10 4.12
C ALA A 155 -19.63 -2.76 5.30
N GLN A 156 -20.40 -2.01 6.09
CA GLN A 156 -21.16 -2.56 7.21
C GLN A 156 -22.16 -3.65 6.77
N LYS A 157 -22.76 -3.51 5.59
CA LYS A 157 -23.71 -4.50 5.06
C LYS A 157 -23.05 -5.86 4.86
N GLU A 158 -21.76 -5.89 4.59
CA GLU A 158 -20.97 -7.09 4.32
C GLU A 158 -20.27 -7.62 5.58
N CYS A 159 -19.83 -6.72 6.45
CA CYS A 159 -18.87 -7.03 7.52
C CYS A 159 -19.45 -6.93 8.94
N VAL A 160 -20.71 -6.51 9.14
CA VAL A 160 -21.28 -6.26 10.48
C VAL A 160 -21.21 -7.47 11.41
N ALA A 161 -21.33 -8.69 10.89
CA ALA A 161 -21.25 -9.92 11.66
C ALA A 161 -19.81 -10.35 11.99
N HIS A 162 -18.79 -9.69 11.43
CA HIS A 162 -17.40 -10.03 11.69
C HIS A 162 -16.98 -9.58 13.10
N PRO A 163 -16.34 -10.44 13.91
CA PRO A 163 -16.02 -10.14 15.32
C PRO A 163 -15.13 -8.91 15.51
N HIS A 164 -14.29 -8.57 14.51
CA HIS A 164 -13.41 -7.40 14.54
C HIS A 164 -13.96 -6.19 13.77
N TRP A 165 -15.23 -6.21 13.36
CA TRP A 165 -15.80 -5.11 12.57
C TRP A 165 -15.82 -3.78 13.32
N ALA A 166 -16.22 -3.79 14.59
CA ALA A 166 -16.31 -2.57 15.38
C ALA A 166 -14.96 -1.87 15.53
N GLU A 167 -13.90 -2.64 15.83
CA GLU A 167 -12.53 -2.15 15.95
C GLU A 167 -12.00 -1.63 14.61
N PHE A 168 -12.20 -2.39 13.53
CA PHE A 168 -11.84 -1.98 12.17
C PHE A 168 -12.50 -0.66 11.78
N ARG A 169 -13.80 -0.52 12.03
CA ARG A 169 -14.57 0.70 11.73
C ARG A 169 -14.05 1.91 12.52
N GLU A 170 -13.86 1.76 13.83
CA GLU A 170 -13.38 2.83 14.69
C GLU A 170 -11.99 3.33 14.27
N HIS A 171 -11.09 2.42 13.97
CA HIS A 171 -9.74 2.77 13.56
C HIS A 171 -9.70 3.52 12.23
N ASN A 172 -10.48 3.08 11.23
CA ASN A 172 -10.55 3.79 9.94
C ASN A 172 -11.13 5.21 10.08
N LEU A 173 -12.09 5.43 10.98
CA LEU A 173 -12.57 6.77 11.29
C LEU A 173 -11.46 7.64 11.90
N ARG A 174 -10.70 7.12 12.86
CA ARG A 174 -9.57 7.83 13.50
C ARG A 174 -8.48 8.21 12.50
N ILE A 175 -8.16 7.35 11.53
CA ILE A 175 -7.18 7.66 10.47
C ILE A 175 -7.60 8.94 9.74
N CYS A 176 -8.86 9.04 9.30
CA CYS A 176 -9.33 10.20 8.54
C CYS A 176 -9.50 11.48 9.37
N GLU A 177 -9.64 11.35 10.70
CA GLU A 177 -9.69 12.49 11.62
C GLU A 177 -8.29 12.97 12.04
N SER A 178 -7.25 12.20 11.72
CA SER A 178 -5.88 12.54 12.07
C SER A 178 -5.38 13.72 11.24
N THR A 179 -4.87 14.75 11.93
CA THR A 179 -4.20 15.89 11.28
C THR A 179 -2.77 15.57 10.82
N SER A 180 -2.26 14.38 11.14
CA SER A 180 -0.91 13.95 10.77
C SER A 180 -0.82 13.31 9.40
N ILE A 181 -1.95 12.93 8.77
CA ILE A 181 -1.98 12.37 7.43
C ILE A 181 -2.23 13.45 6.37
N ARG A 182 -1.61 13.29 5.22
CA ARG A 182 -1.76 14.18 4.09
C ARG A 182 -2.51 13.47 2.96
N LEU A 183 -3.77 13.82 2.79
CA LEU A 183 -4.60 13.35 1.69
C LEU A 183 -4.54 14.34 0.53
N LEU A 184 -4.29 13.84 -0.69
CA LEU A 184 -4.14 14.66 -1.89
C LEU A 184 -5.31 14.45 -2.85
N GLU A 185 -5.60 15.48 -3.63
CA GLU A 185 -6.36 15.35 -4.87
C GLU A 185 -5.52 14.60 -5.92
N LEU A 186 -6.18 13.94 -6.88
CA LEU A 186 -5.49 13.16 -7.91
C LEU A 186 -4.44 13.97 -8.68
N ASP A 187 -4.78 15.20 -9.07
CA ASP A 187 -3.87 16.07 -9.82
C ASP A 187 -2.65 16.50 -9.01
N GLU A 188 -2.79 16.61 -7.69
CA GLU A 188 -1.66 16.91 -6.80
C GLU A 188 -0.74 15.70 -6.68
N LEU A 189 -1.31 14.50 -6.51
CA LEU A 189 -0.57 13.25 -6.47
C LEU A 189 0.20 13.02 -7.78
N ILE A 190 -0.43 13.26 -8.95
CA ILE A 190 0.21 13.19 -10.26
C ILE A 190 1.42 14.13 -10.34
N ARG A 191 1.27 15.40 -9.90
CA ARG A 191 2.40 16.34 -9.88
C ARG A 191 3.55 15.87 -8.99
N GLU A 192 3.25 15.31 -7.82
CA GLU A 192 4.30 14.81 -6.91
C GLU A 192 5.07 13.62 -7.48
N VAL A 193 4.39 12.64 -8.06
CA VAL A 193 5.08 11.48 -8.65
C VAL A 193 5.89 11.88 -9.89
N GLN A 194 5.40 12.83 -10.69
CA GLN A 194 6.14 13.38 -11.84
C GLN A 194 7.38 14.15 -11.39
N ALA A 195 7.27 14.96 -10.33
CA ALA A 195 8.41 15.69 -9.76
C ALA A 195 9.49 14.73 -9.19
N ALA A 196 9.09 13.52 -8.76
CA ALA A 196 9.99 12.47 -8.30
C ALA A 196 10.57 11.60 -9.45
N GLY A 197 10.30 11.95 -10.72
CA GLY A 197 10.87 11.29 -11.89
C GLY A 197 10.08 10.09 -12.40
N PHE A 198 8.76 10.06 -12.17
CA PHE A 198 7.88 9.06 -12.77
C PHE A 198 7.05 9.65 -13.92
N SER A 199 6.78 8.86 -14.94
CA SER A 199 5.70 9.09 -15.90
C SER A 199 4.44 8.33 -15.43
N VAL A 200 3.27 8.87 -15.73
CA VAL A 200 1.99 8.27 -15.39
C VAL A 200 1.44 7.60 -16.64
N ASP A 201 1.32 6.27 -16.61
CA ASP A 201 0.71 5.49 -17.71
C ASP A 201 -0.82 5.47 -17.54
N GLU A 202 -1.31 5.32 -16.30
CA GLU A 202 -2.73 5.27 -15.96
C GLU A 202 -3.00 6.01 -14.65
N ALA A 203 -4.17 6.64 -14.53
CA ALA A 203 -4.64 7.29 -13.31
C ALA A 203 -6.16 7.15 -13.18
N HIS A 204 -6.63 6.61 -12.05
CA HIS A 204 -8.03 6.29 -11.81
C HIS A 204 -8.51 6.72 -10.41
N GLN A 205 -9.79 7.07 -10.31
CA GLN A 205 -10.49 7.33 -9.04
C GLN A 205 -11.88 6.67 -9.07
N HIS A 206 -11.95 5.34 -9.11
CA HIS A 206 -13.21 4.59 -9.24
C HIS A 206 -13.51 3.65 -8.07
N LEU A 207 -12.52 3.37 -7.23
CA LEU A 207 -12.70 2.59 -6.01
C LEU A 207 -12.97 3.49 -4.79
N TYR A 208 -13.48 2.92 -3.72
CA TYR A 208 -13.84 3.61 -2.47
C TYR A 208 -14.79 4.79 -2.72
N GLU A 209 -15.82 4.56 -3.56
CA GLU A 209 -16.79 5.59 -3.96
C GLU A 209 -16.11 6.83 -4.60
N GLY A 210 -14.99 6.63 -5.31
CA GLY A 210 -14.17 7.69 -5.87
C GLY A 210 -13.15 8.29 -4.88
N GLY A 211 -13.06 7.74 -3.68
CA GLY A 211 -12.16 8.22 -2.62
C GLY A 211 -10.77 7.60 -2.63
N LEU A 212 -10.41 6.82 -3.66
CA LEU A 212 -9.09 6.22 -3.81
C LEU A 212 -8.47 6.61 -5.14
N SER A 213 -7.26 7.14 -5.11
CA SER A 213 -6.44 7.38 -6.30
C SER A 213 -5.55 6.16 -6.56
N LEU A 214 -5.59 5.62 -7.78
CA LEU A 214 -4.72 4.56 -8.27
C LEU A 214 -3.96 5.05 -9.49
N LEU A 215 -2.62 4.93 -9.45
CA LEU A 215 -1.70 5.33 -10.51
C LEU A 215 -0.83 4.13 -10.92
N VAL A 216 -0.71 3.91 -12.23
CA VAL A 216 0.30 3.03 -12.81
C VAL A 216 1.43 3.90 -13.35
N LEU A 217 2.63 3.70 -12.83
CA LEU A 217 3.77 4.58 -12.99
C LEU A 217 4.95 3.85 -13.62
N ARG A 218 5.76 4.58 -14.41
CA ARG A 218 7.07 4.12 -14.87
C ARG A 218 8.15 5.14 -14.49
N LYS A 219 9.35 4.64 -14.24
CA LYS A 219 10.49 5.52 -14.11
C LYS A 219 10.71 6.26 -15.42
N SER A 220 10.72 7.59 -15.38
CA SER A 220 11.02 8.41 -16.54
C SER A 220 12.43 8.08 -17.05
N GLN A 221 12.57 7.80 -18.34
CA GLN A 221 13.88 7.71 -18.96
C GLN A 221 14.43 9.14 -19.05
N HIS A 222 15.45 9.47 -18.28
CA HIS A 222 16.19 10.68 -18.56
C HIS A 222 16.74 10.55 -19.99
N ARG A 223 16.23 11.35 -20.91
CA ARG A 223 16.95 11.62 -22.16
C ARG A 223 18.21 12.40 -21.74
N GLY A 224 19.34 11.71 -21.70
CA GLY A 224 20.66 12.31 -21.55
C GLY A 224 20.96 13.26 -22.72
#